data_563a6d961e5d411268ff34b92330c45c
#
_entry.id   563a6d961e5d411268ff34b92330c45c
#
_cell.length_a   1.000
_cell.length_b   1.000
_cell.length_c   1.000
_cell.angle_alpha   90.00
_cell.angle_beta   90.00
_cell.angle_gamma   90.00
#
_symmetry.space_group_name_H-M   'P 1'
#
loop_
_entity.id
_entity.type
_entity.pdbx_description
1 polymer ?
#
loop_
_entity_poly.entity_id
_entity_poly.type
_entity_poly.pdbx_seq_one_letter_code
_entity_poly.pdbx_strand_id
1 'polypeptide(L)'
;MPGKFEAPRNRSGAQRPNDQPQRGQTRQPAPQEQPQRPRQPVANRQPPQTQQPNRTRRPRRRTRRLNPLFFAGIGLLVLTMVLVLTMCGKKEPKPDKNPELPTTAATQQTGPLPTEPEVVAKATVISQGDLLMHSYLFTSNPKYPAAAYLGEENYNFDSIFRYIQPYVSAADYGVANLETTFGGSGKPYSGNPLFNCPDALADSVAKAGFDMLLTANNHCHDTGTDGLKRTLEQVRARNLATLGTQLNDTEKKYTVVDINGIRIGMVCYTYAGGLEADGSPNLNLSEATVVREKGIVNFFNEGKLDAFYTQIQAQLEAMRAEGAEATMVYIHWGQEYQTTENATQRTIAQKLCDMGVDVIVGGHPHVVQPMDLLTSTTDSTHKTVCIYSLGNAVSNQRKEELKKSCPTGHSEDGVLFSVTFGKNSEGVVSVADVQVIPTWVNKFTNGDGKVEYNILPLEDSQRQQWKNQFSLTDSQFTACQDSYQRTMAILSPGLEKCRTQLGSSSGITAAEAA
;
A
#
# COMPACT_ATOMS: atom_id res chain seq x y z
N MET A 1 27.91 46.86 -30.52
CA MET A 1 28.76 47.95 -30.01
C MET A 1 28.70 47.97 -28.51
N PRO A 2 29.81 48.07 -27.81
CA PRO A 2 30.01 47.54 -26.46
C PRO A 2 30.05 48.62 -25.37
N GLY A 3 29.92 48.23 -24.13
CA GLY A 3 30.20 49.05 -22.97
C GLY A 3 30.66 48.18 -21.80
N LYS A 4 31.97 47.99 -21.71
CA LYS A 4 32.71 47.52 -20.53
C LYS A 4 32.71 48.62 -19.47
N PHE A 5 32.63 48.25 -18.19
CA PHE A 5 33.31 48.99 -17.14
C PHE A 5 33.94 48.05 -16.11
N GLU A 6 35.21 48.34 -15.83
CA GLU A 6 36.19 47.62 -15.01
C GLU A 6 36.02 47.94 -13.51
N ALA A 7 36.61 47.05 -12.72
CA ALA A 7 36.88 47.21 -11.29
C ALA A 7 37.99 48.23 -10.99
N PRO A 8 38.18 48.66 -9.76
CA PRO A 8 39.55 48.86 -9.28
C PRO A 8 39.93 48.05 -8.02
N ARG A 9 41.15 47.54 -8.09
CA ARG A 9 42.00 47.09 -6.97
C ARG A 9 42.62 48.28 -6.26
N ASN A 10 42.92 48.12 -4.94
CA ASN A 10 44.20 48.50 -4.27
C ASN A 10 44.10 48.05 -2.80
N ARG A 11 44.96 47.24 -2.31
CA ARG A 11 46.39 47.21 -1.89
C ARG A 11 46.71 47.99 -0.61
N SER A 12 47.38 47.23 0.29
CA SER A 12 48.46 47.53 1.28
C SER A 12 47.98 47.95 2.66
N GLY A 13 48.56 47.50 3.75
CA GLY A 13 49.83 46.85 4.04
C GLY A 13 49.97 46.57 5.53
N ALA A 14 50.81 45.66 5.83
CA ALA A 14 51.59 45.24 6.96
C ALA A 14 51.59 46.04 8.27
N GLN A 15 51.58 45.36 9.41
CA GLN A 15 52.70 45.22 10.35
C GLN A 15 52.29 44.50 11.67
N ARG A 16 53.06 43.52 12.06
CA ARG A 16 53.20 43.03 13.45
C ARG A 16 54.26 43.89 14.16
N PRO A 17 54.37 43.93 15.52
CA PRO A 17 54.93 42.84 16.31
C PRO A 17 54.45 42.69 17.79
N ASN A 18 54.74 41.52 18.35
CA ASN A 18 55.21 41.11 19.70
C ASN A 18 54.73 41.84 20.97
N ASP A 19 54.22 41.08 21.98
CA ASP A 19 55.01 40.56 23.12
C ASP A 19 54.11 39.87 24.14
N GLN A 20 54.62 38.76 24.68
CA GLN A 20 54.08 37.99 25.82
C GLN A 20 54.30 38.69 27.16
N PRO A 21 53.66 38.33 28.30
CA PRO A 21 54.13 37.12 29.02
C PRO A 21 53.03 36.24 29.70
N GLN A 22 53.45 35.02 29.91
CA GLN A 22 52.82 33.94 30.61
C GLN A 22 52.43 34.22 32.07
N ARG A 23 51.30 33.66 32.54
CA ARG A 23 51.11 33.21 33.94
C ARG A 23 50.15 32.02 34.05
N GLY A 24 50.66 30.92 34.52
CA GLY A 24 50.10 30.07 35.59
C GLY A 24 48.92 29.16 35.23
N GLN A 25 49.15 28.01 34.66
CA GLN A 25 48.22 26.89 34.70
C GLN A 25 48.47 26.03 35.92
N THR A 26 47.54 25.99 36.86
CA THR A 26 47.45 24.96 37.90
C THR A 26 46.80 23.70 37.29
N ARG A 27 47.58 22.62 37.21
CA ARG A 27 47.13 21.29 36.84
C ARG A 27 46.28 20.72 37.97
N GLN A 28 45.05 20.29 37.65
CA GLN A 28 44.28 19.38 38.50
C GLN A 28 44.79 17.93 38.30
N PRO A 29 44.92 17.14 39.37
CA PRO A 29 45.39 15.76 39.27
C PRO A 29 44.28 14.84 38.75
N ALA A 30 44.71 13.81 37.98
CA ALA A 30 43.88 12.74 37.44
C ALA A 30 43.23 11.90 38.56
N PRO A 31 42.04 11.30 38.31
CA PRO A 31 41.40 10.39 39.27
C PRO A 31 42.23 9.11 39.45
N GLN A 32 42.52 8.74 40.70
CA GLN A 32 43.17 7.49 41.08
C GLN A 32 42.24 6.30 40.77
N GLU A 33 42.80 5.29 40.10
CA GLU A 33 42.19 3.97 39.95
C GLU A 33 42.03 3.28 41.31
N GLN A 34 40.82 2.87 41.65
CA GLN A 34 40.54 1.99 42.78
C GLN A 34 40.91 0.55 42.44
N PRO A 35 41.55 -0.22 43.35
CA PRO A 35 41.95 -1.59 43.11
C PRO A 35 40.72 -2.51 43.01
N GLN A 36 40.66 -3.30 41.94
CA GLN A 36 39.64 -4.32 41.71
C GLN A 36 39.74 -5.44 42.75
N ARG A 37 38.61 -5.77 43.41
CA ARG A 37 38.51 -6.96 44.27
C ARG A 37 38.64 -8.24 43.44
N PRO A 38 39.32 -9.28 43.94
CA PRO A 38 39.46 -10.55 43.25
C PRO A 38 38.11 -11.26 43.10
N ARG A 39 37.81 -11.73 41.89
CA ARG A 39 36.64 -12.55 41.59
C ARG A 39 36.78 -13.93 42.21
N GLN A 40 35.82 -14.34 43.01
CA GLN A 40 35.69 -15.73 43.48
C GLN A 40 35.39 -16.68 42.33
N PRO A 41 35.85 -17.92 42.31
CA PRO A 41 35.58 -18.89 41.27
C PRO A 41 34.09 -19.31 41.30
N VAL A 42 33.45 -19.23 40.18
CA VAL A 42 32.06 -19.68 39.97
C VAL A 42 32.04 -21.21 40.00
N ALA A 43 31.36 -21.78 40.97
CA ALA A 43 31.13 -23.22 41.09
C ALA A 43 30.38 -23.75 39.84
N ASN A 44 30.93 -24.83 39.33
CA ASN A 44 30.43 -25.62 38.21
C ASN A 44 28.97 -26.06 38.47
N ARG A 45 28.01 -25.39 37.86
CA ARG A 45 26.62 -25.85 37.83
C ARG A 45 26.45 -26.82 36.67
N GLN A 46 26.15 -28.06 36.97
CA GLN A 46 25.72 -29.08 36.02
C GLN A 46 24.47 -28.61 35.26
N PRO A 47 24.34 -28.93 33.95
CA PRO A 47 23.14 -28.64 33.20
C PRO A 47 21.95 -29.40 33.76
N PRO A 48 20.73 -28.82 33.76
CA PRO A 48 19.55 -29.49 34.24
C PRO A 48 19.24 -30.70 33.35
N GLN A 49 19.02 -31.85 34.00
CA GLN A 49 18.57 -33.06 33.36
C GLN A 49 17.21 -32.82 32.69
N THR A 50 17.12 -33.08 31.40
CA THR A 50 15.90 -33.10 30.62
C THR A 50 15.01 -34.21 31.16
N GLN A 51 13.95 -33.84 31.87
CA GLN A 51 12.84 -34.76 32.18
C GLN A 51 12.13 -35.10 30.87
N GLN A 52 12.14 -36.36 30.51
CA GLN A 52 11.33 -36.90 29.41
C GLN A 52 9.84 -36.63 29.69
N PRO A 53 9.06 -36.09 28.76
CA PRO A 53 7.62 -35.97 28.94
C PRO A 53 6.96 -37.31 28.90
N ASN A 54 6.18 -37.57 29.94
CA ASN A 54 5.32 -38.74 30.12
C ASN A 54 4.46 -38.97 28.87
N ARG A 55 4.57 -40.14 28.28
CA ARG A 55 3.72 -40.60 27.18
C ARG A 55 2.25 -40.63 27.62
N THR A 56 1.52 -39.55 27.42
CA THR A 56 0.06 -39.57 27.46
C THR A 56 -0.44 -40.28 26.22
N ARG A 57 -1.22 -41.33 26.47
CA ARG A 57 -1.90 -42.17 25.47
C ARG A 57 -2.72 -41.29 24.53
N ARG A 58 -2.45 -41.36 23.22
CA ARG A 58 -3.30 -40.78 22.18
C ARG A 58 -4.72 -41.29 22.33
N PRO A 59 -5.76 -40.45 22.35
CA PRO A 59 -7.13 -40.91 22.26
C PRO A 59 -7.34 -41.53 20.86
N ARG A 60 -7.85 -42.75 20.83
CA ARG A 60 -8.30 -43.46 19.63
C ARG A 60 -9.34 -42.59 18.93
N ARG A 61 -9.08 -42.17 17.69
CA ARG A 61 -10.08 -41.60 16.79
C ARG A 61 -11.23 -42.58 16.67
N ARG A 62 -12.37 -42.26 17.29
CA ARG A 62 -13.65 -42.92 17.00
C ARG A 62 -14.08 -42.42 15.61
N THR A 63 -13.98 -43.27 14.62
CA THR A 63 -14.68 -43.10 13.36
C THR A 63 -16.17 -43.11 13.66
N ARG A 64 -16.82 -41.94 13.57
CA ARG A 64 -18.29 -41.87 13.56
C ARG A 64 -18.76 -42.57 12.29
N ARG A 65 -19.30 -43.75 12.41
CA ARG A 65 -20.12 -44.38 11.36
C ARG A 65 -21.36 -43.50 11.19
N LEU A 66 -21.51 -42.92 10.02
CA LEU A 66 -22.72 -42.18 9.64
C LEU A 66 -23.90 -43.15 9.67
N ASN A 67 -24.99 -42.76 10.31
CA ASN A 67 -26.20 -43.52 10.48
C ASN A 67 -26.85 -43.78 9.11
N PRO A 68 -27.14 -45.02 8.71
CA PRO A 68 -27.74 -45.33 7.41
C PRO A 68 -29.11 -44.65 7.18
N LEU A 69 -29.81 -44.21 8.23
CA LEU A 69 -31.04 -43.44 8.15
C LEU A 69 -30.87 -42.05 7.54
N PHE A 70 -29.66 -41.48 7.52
CA PHE A 70 -29.40 -40.20 6.90
C PHE A 70 -29.47 -40.25 5.35
N PHE A 71 -29.01 -41.36 4.76
CA PHE A 71 -29.11 -41.58 3.31
C PHE A 71 -30.53 -41.97 2.85
N ALA A 72 -31.34 -42.59 3.71
CA ALA A 72 -32.74 -42.88 3.41
C ALA A 72 -33.60 -41.59 3.33
N GLY A 73 -33.31 -40.59 4.17
CA GLY A 73 -33.97 -39.28 4.14
C GLY A 73 -33.71 -38.49 2.86
N ILE A 74 -32.47 -38.51 2.37
CA ILE A 74 -32.09 -37.81 1.13
C ILE A 74 -32.71 -38.50 -0.09
N GLY A 75 -32.74 -39.85 -0.11
CA GLY A 75 -33.38 -40.62 -1.18
C GLY A 75 -34.88 -40.34 -1.29
N LEU A 76 -35.58 -40.20 -0.16
CA LEU A 76 -37.01 -39.88 -0.13
C LEU A 76 -37.32 -38.46 -0.63
N LEU A 77 -36.43 -37.47 -0.35
CA LEU A 77 -36.57 -36.06 -0.76
C LEU A 77 -36.35 -35.89 -2.27
N VAL A 78 -35.40 -36.63 -2.86
CA VAL A 78 -35.18 -36.68 -4.30
C VAL A 78 -36.33 -37.36 -5.02
N LEU A 79 -36.87 -38.45 -4.47
CA LEU A 79 -38.03 -39.17 -5.07
C LEU A 79 -39.31 -38.30 -5.06
N THR A 80 -39.57 -37.55 -4.00
CA THR A 80 -40.70 -36.61 -3.94
C THR A 80 -40.56 -35.44 -4.90
N MET A 81 -39.33 -34.93 -5.09
CA MET A 81 -39.06 -33.87 -6.04
C MET A 81 -39.26 -34.31 -7.52
N VAL A 82 -38.87 -35.54 -7.84
CA VAL A 82 -39.08 -36.13 -9.17
C VAL A 82 -40.59 -36.44 -9.41
N LEU A 83 -41.32 -36.90 -8.39
CA LEU A 83 -42.78 -37.10 -8.52
C LEU A 83 -43.56 -35.81 -8.70
N VAL A 84 -43.17 -34.72 -8.06
CA VAL A 84 -43.80 -33.38 -8.26
C VAL A 84 -43.53 -32.85 -9.66
N LEU A 85 -42.33 -33.07 -10.23
CA LEU A 85 -41.99 -32.66 -11.58
C LEU A 85 -42.68 -33.49 -12.69
N THR A 86 -43.08 -34.75 -12.40
CA THR A 86 -43.80 -35.60 -13.37
C THR A 86 -45.30 -35.44 -13.33
N MET A 87 -45.90 -34.86 -12.29
CA MET A 87 -47.33 -34.60 -12.21
C MET A 87 -47.79 -33.24 -12.79
N CYS A 88 -46.85 -32.36 -13.17
CA CYS A 88 -47.14 -31.14 -13.97
C CYS A 88 -47.09 -31.44 -15.47
N GLY A 89 -47.80 -32.48 -15.90
CA GLY A 89 -48.01 -32.83 -17.32
C GLY A 89 -48.91 -31.81 -18.01
N LYS A 90 -48.47 -31.35 -19.15
CA LYS A 90 -49.07 -30.41 -20.09
C LYS A 90 -50.55 -30.68 -20.33
N LYS A 91 -51.41 -29.65 -20.16
CA LYS A 91 -52.70 -29.54 -20.85
C LYS A 91 -52.55 -28.43 -21.89
N GLU A 92 -52.61 -28.80 -23.15
CA GLU A 92 -52.80 -27.86 -24.26
C GLU A 92 -54.23 -27.31 -24.19
N PRO A 93 -54.43 -25.98 -24.33
CA PRO A 93 -55.78 -25.44 -24.49
C PRO A 93 -56.21 -25.50 -25.96
N LYS A 94 -57.43 -26.01 -26.20
CA LYS A 94 -58.13 -25.94 -27.48
C LYS A 94 -58.50 -24.48 -27.80
N PRO A 95 -58.55 -24.10 -29.09
CA PRO A 95 -58.85 -22.73 -29.50
C PRO A 95 -60.32 -22.41 -29.28
N ASP A 96 -60.62 -21.39 -28.50
CA ASP A 96 -61.94 -20.79 -28.43
C ASP A 96 -62.05 -19.55 -29.29
N LYS A 97 -63.18 -19.42 -29.93
CA LYS A 97 -63.52 -18.40 -30.96
C LYS A 97 -63.64 -17.03 -30.32
N ASN A 98 -63.03 -16.07 -30.98
CA ASN A 98 -63.05 -14.63 -30.78
C ASN A 98 -64.42 -14.01 -30.72
N PRO A 99 -64.63 -12.91 -29.97
CA PRO A 99 -65.19 -11.72 -30.54
C PRO A 99 -64.22 -10.54 -30.51
N GLU A 100 -64.12 -9.86 -31.63
CA GLU A 100 -63.40 -8.65 -31.91
C GLU A 100 -63.69 -7.55 -30.87
N LEU A 101 -62.68 -6.99 -30.22
CA LEU A 101 -62.69 -5.70 -29.53
C LEU A 101 -61.97 -4.66 -30.40
N PRO A 102 -62.40 -3.41 -30.38
CA PRO A 102 -61.94 -2.39 -31.32
C PRO A 102 -60.50 -1.98 -30.98
N THR A 103 -59.68 -1.98 -32.01
CA THR A 103 -58.28 -1.52 -32.00
C THR A 103 -58.25 0.00 -31.85
N THR A 104 -58.07 0.50 -30.62
CA THR A 104 -57.52 1.84 -30.42
C THR A 104 -55.98 1.72 -30.48
N ALA A 105 -55.42 2.12 -31.59
CA ALA A 105 -53.99 2.32 -31.76
C ALA A 105 -53.53 3.43 -30.78
N ALA A 106 -53.05 3.03 -29.61
CA ALA A 106 -52.21 3.89 -28.80
C ALA A 106 -50.85 3.96 -29.49
N THR A 107 -50.59 5.03 -30.20
CA THR A 107 -49.25 5.41 -30.65
C THR A 107 -48.40 5.61 -29.40
N GLN A 108 -47.66 4.59 -29.01
CA GLN A 108 -46.54 4.79 -28.10
C GLN A 108 -45.55 5.68 -28.83
N GLN A 109 -45.51 6.95 -28.45
CA GLN A 109 -44.37 7.84 -28.73
C GLN A 109 -43.16 7.21 -28.06
N THR A 110 -42.39 6.45 -28.83
CA THR A 110 -40.99 6.14 -28.45
C THR A 110 -40.21 7.44 -28.62
N GLY A 111 -40.24 8.27 -27.58
CA GLY A 111 -39.23 9.32 -27.45
C GLY A 111 -37.84 8.65 -27.48
N PRO A 112 -36.82 9.35 -27.99
CA PRO A 112 -35.46 8.82 -27.89
C PRO A 112 -35.18 8.43 -26.44
N LEU A 113 -34.60 7.23 -26.25
CA LEU A 113 -34.08 6.84 -24.95
C LEU A 113 -33.20 7.99 -24.44
N PRO A 114 -33.24 8.33 -23.14
CA PRO A 114 -32.35 9.33 -22.59
C PRO A 114 -30.92 8.92 -22.96
N THR A 115 -30.24 9.73 -23.74
CA THR A 115 -28.80 9.56 -24.00
C THR A 115 -28.09 9.79 -22.69
N GLU A 116 -27.24 8.83 -22.28
CA GLU A 116 -26.39 8.99 -21.11
C GLU A 116 -25.52 10.26 -21.26
N PRO A 117 -25.28 11.02 -20.15
CA PRO A 117 -24.46 12.24 -20.22
C PRO A 117 -23.02 11.92 -20.69
N GLU A 118 -22.52 12.68 -21.67
CA GLU A 118 -21.19 12.54 -22.22
C GLU A 118 -20.10 12.74 -21.14
N VAL A 119 -19.04 11.93 -21.17
CA VAL A 119 -17.86 12.10 -20.31
C VAL A 119 -17.00 13.24 -20.87
N VAL A 120 -16.82 14.29 -20.09
CA VAL A 120 -16.09 15.51 -20.49
C VAL A 120 -14.68 15.61 -19.91
N ALA A 121 -14.35 14.87 -18.84
CA ALA A 121 -13.01 14.82 -18.28
C ALA A 121 -12.74 13.44 -17.65
N LYS A 122 -11.48 13.02 -17.65
CA LYS A 122 -10.98 11.80 -16.98
C LYS A 122 -9.74 12.11 -16.18
N ALA A 123 -9.59 11.45 -15.02
CA ALA A 123 -8.42 11.51 -14.14
C ALA A 123 -8.04 10.12 -13.68
N THR A 124 -6.88 9.64 -14.05
CA THR A 124 -6.37 8.32 -13.67
C THR A 124 -5.32 8.44 -12.57
N VAL A 125 -5.60 7.86 -11.42
CA VAL A 125 -4.67 7.74 -10.29
C VAL A 125 -4.13 6.31 -10.25
N ILE A 126 -2.79 6.15 -10.35
CA ILE A 126 -2.12 4.87 -10.18
C ILE A 126 -1.49 4.79 -8.79
N SER A 127 -1.72 3.69 -8.08
CA SER A 127 -1.22 3.45 -6.73
C SER A 127 -0.33 2.22 -6.70
N GLN A 128 0.80 2.31 -5.98
CA GLN A 128 1.76 1.24 -5.76
C GLN A 128 1.92 0.98 -4.25
N GLY A 129 2.17 -0.28 -3.89
CA GLY A 129 2.29 -0.70 -2.49
C GLY A 129 3.56 -0.27 -1.78
N ASP A 130 4.03 -1.09 -0.85
CA ASP A 130 5.03 -0.73 0.15
C ASP A 130 6.45 -0.67 -0.43
N LEU A 131 7.07 0.51 -0.42
CA LEU A 131 8.51 0.71 -0.65
C LEU A 131 9.25 0.40 0.67
N LEU A 132 9.41 -0.88 0.97
CA LEU A 132 9.98 -1.37 2.24
C LEU A 132 11.47 -1.64 2.08
N MET A 133 12.28 -0.63 2.38
CA MET A 133 13.70 -0.58 2.04
C MET A 133 14.59 -1.34 3.02
N HIS A 134 14.59 -2.67 2.93
CA HIS A 134 15.55 -3.50 3.67
C HIS A 134 16.99 -3.19 3.28
N SER A 135 17.91 -3.31 4.23
CA SER A 135 19.34 -2.99 4.03
C SER A 135 20.00 -3.74 2.86
N TYR A 136 19.50 -4.91 2.48
CA TYR A 136 19.97 -5.67 1.31
C TYR A 136 19.82 -4.91 -0.02
N LEU A 137 18.88 -3.95 -0.11
CA LEU A 137 18.66 -3.16 -1.31
C LEU A 137 19.75 -2.08 -1.52
N PHE A 138 20.50 -1.73 -0.46
CA PHE A 138 21.49 -0.64 -0.51
C PHE A 138 22.79 -0.93 0.26
N THR A 139 23.03 -2.18 0.68
CA THR A 139 24.23 -2.54 1.46
C THR A 139 25.52 -2.38 0.67
N SER A 140 26.54 -1.84 1.34
CA SER A 140 27.92 -1.79 0.85
C SER A 140 28.73 -3.06 1.17
N ASN A 141 28.12 -4.10 1.75
CA ASN A 141 28.81 -5.32 2.16
C ASN A 141 29.50 -5.98 0.96
N PRO A 142 30.84 -6.15 0.97
CA PRO A 142 31.59 -6.66 -0.17
C PRO A 142 31.24 -8.13 -0.52
N LYS A 143 30.63 -8.87 0.39
CA LYS A 143 30.21 -10.25 0.13
C LYS A 143 28.97 -10.34 -0.76
N TYR A 144 28.09 -9.34 -0.69
CA TYR A 144 26.85 -9.22 -1.49
C TYR A 144 26.47 -7.75 -1.66
N PRO A 145 27.31 -6.98 -2.41
CA PRO A 145 27.09 -5.55 -2.56
C PRO A 145 25.79 -5.30 -3.35
N ALA A 146 25.02 -4.32 -2.89
CA ALA A 146 23.83 -3.91 -3.64
C ALA A 146 24.22 -3.14 -4.90
N ALA A 147 23.47 -3.33 -5.99
CA ALA A 147 23.65 -2.56 -7.23
C ALA A 147 23.40 -1.06 -7.01
N ALA A 148 22.48 -0.73 -6.09
CA ALA A 148 22.18 0.65 -5.75
C ALA A 148 23.34 1.39 -5.05
N TYR A 149 24.32 0.68 -4.43
CA TYR A 149 25.48 1.30 -3.81
C TYR A 149 26.59 1.57 -4.84
N LEU A 150 26.92 2.84 -5.04
CA LEU A 150 27.91 3.30 -6.03
C LEU A 150 29.31 3.58 -5.45
N GLY A 151 29.47 3.52 -4.12
CA GLY A 151 30.68 3.89 -3.40
C GLY A 151 30.57 5.26 -2.70
N GLU A 152 31.40 5.48 -1.67
CA GLU A 152 31.49 6.76 -0.95
C GLU A 152 30.12 7.32 -0.47
N GLU A 153 29.27 6.44 0.07
CA GLU A 153 27.88 6.75 0.49
C GLU A 153 27.00 7.32 -0.64
N ASN A 154 27.34 7.04 -1.89
CA ASN A 154 26.54 7.42 -3.05
C ASN A 154 25.63 6.26 -3.46
N TYR A 155 24.38 6.57 -3.86
CA TYR A 155 23.35 5.59 -4.16
C TYR A 155 22.53 5.97 -5.39
N ASN A 156 22.03 4.95 -6.10
CA ASN A 156 21.05 5.11 -7.18
C ASN A 156 20.09 3.92 -7.18
N PHE A 157 18.79 4.18 -7.11
CA PHE A 157 17.74 3.18 -7.07
C PHE A 157 16.93 3.10 -8.37
N ASP A 158 17.34 3.77 -9.44
CA ASP A 158 16.60 3.86 -10.70
C ASP A 158 16.26 2.48 -11.29
N SER A 159 17.17 1.51 -11.14
CA SER A 159 16.96 0.17 -11.65
C SER A 159 15.75 -0.54 -11.04
N ILE A 160 15.37 -0.19 -9.80
CA ILE A 160 14.19 -0.76 -9.13
C ILE A 160 12.93 -0.44 -9.92
N PHE A 161 12.80 0.79 -10.41
CA PHE A 161 11.58 1.32 -11.03
C PHE A 161 11.56 1.20 -12.56
N ARG A 162 12.66 0.82 -13.18
CA ARG A 162 12.88 0.85 -14.64
C ARG A 162 11.71 0.29 -15.46
N TYR A 163 11.12 -0.82 -15.02
CA TYR A 163 10.09 -1.50 -15.78
C TYR A 163 8.66 -1.00 -15.48
N ILE A 164 8.45 -0.40 -14.31
CA ILE A 164 7.15 0.19 -13.99
C ILE A 164 7.03 1.67 -14.36
N GLN A 165 8.16 2.36 -14.59
CA GLN A 165 8.18 3.77 -15.00
C GLN A 165 7.22 4.09 -16.14
N PRO A 166 7.14 3.31 -17.25
CA PRO A 166 6.20 3.62 -18.34
C PRO A 166 4.73 3.63 -17.90
N TYR A 167 4.36 2.75 -16.95
CA TYR A 167 3.00 2.67 -16.44
C TYR A 167 2.67 3.82 -15.49
N VAL A 168 3.61 4.16 -14.61
CA VAL A 168 3.44 5.29 -13.66
C VAL A 168 3.38 6.60 -14.41
N SER A 169 4.28 6.83 -15.38
CA SER A 169 4.32 8.04 -16.17
C SER A 169 3.18 8.19 -17.18
N ALA A 170 2.43 7.12 -17.46
CA ALA A 170 1.25 7.16 -18.33
C ALA A 170 -0.03 7.53 -17.57
N ALA A 171 -0.04 7.41 -16.23
CA ALA A 171 -1.14 7.86 -15.40
C ALA A 171 -1.07 9.37 -15.17
N ASP A 172 -2.21 9.98 -14.83
CA ASP A 172 -2.28 11.41 -14.55
C ASP A 172 -1.74 11.78 -13.17
N TYR A 173 -1.71 10.79 -12.24
CA TYR A 173 -1.19 10.98 -10.89
C TYR A 173 -0.69 9.66 -10.28
N GLY A 174 0.57 9.62 -9.88
CA GLY A 174 1.23 8.44 -9.29
C GLY A 174 1.39 8.54 -7.78
N VAL A 175 0.99 7.48 -7.03
CA VAL A 175 1.07 7.42 -5.57
C VAL A 175 1.77 6.13 -5.14
N ALA A 176 2.68 6.18 -4.15
CA ALA A 176 3.31 5.00 -3.55
C ALA A 176 3.43 5.14 -2.02
N ASN A 177 3.43 4.01 -1.30
CA ASN A 177 3.67 4.02 0.15
C ASN A 177 5.17 3.99 0.46
N LEU A 178 5.69 5.06 1.08
CA LEU A 178 7.07 5.15 1.55
C LEU A 178 7.18 4.52 2.95
N GLU A 179 7.47 3.22 3.00
CA GLU A 179 7.57 2.48 4.26
C GLU A 179 9.04 2.40 4.74
N THR A 180 9.62 3.57 4.87
CA THR A 180 10.97 3.81 5.41
C THR A 180 11.10 5.28 5.80
N THR A 181 12.18 5.65 6.49
CA THR A 181 12.52 7.05 6.77
C THR A 181 13.79 7.48 6.04
N PHE A 182 13.95 8.79 5.87
CA PHE A 182 15.19 9.45 5.43
C PHE A 182 15.80 10.20 6.61
N GLY A 183 16.27 9.45 7.64
CA GLY A 183 16.89 10.02 8.84
C GLY A 183 18.26 10.64 8.59
N GLY A 184 18.84 10.46 7.38
CA GLY A 184 20.12 10.98 6.94
C GLY A 184 21.31 10.16 7.40
N SER A 185 22.52 10.47 6.87
CA SER A 185 23.78 9.78 7.15
C SER A 185 24.32 10.02 8.57
N GLY A 186 23.77 10.98 9.31
CA GLY A 186 24.07 11.17 10.74
C GLY A 186 23.59 10.00 11.63
N LYS A 187 22.73 9.14 11.08
CA LYS A 187 22.33 7.85 11.65
C LYS A 187 22.71 6.73 10.67
N PRO A 188 23.12 5.54 11.15
CA PRO A 188 23.40 4.43 10.25
C PRO A 188 22.21 4.14 9.34
N TYR A 189 22.46 3.94 8.05
CA TYR A 189 21.43 3.37 7.16
C TYR A 189 21.10 1.95 7.56
N SER A 190 19.83 1.62 7.66
CA SER A 190 19.32 0.37 8.25
C SER A 190 18.02 -0.10 7.57
N GLY A 191 17.79 -1.41 7.66
CA GLY A 191 16.51 -2.03 7.36
C GLY A 191 15.79 -2.45 8.65
N ASN A 192 14.96 -3.54 8.55
CA ASN A 192 14.26 -4.09 9.70
C ASN A 192 15.19 -4.26 10.94
N PRO A 193 14.75 -3.89 12.17
CA PRO A 193 13.40 -3.45 12.53
C PRO A 193 13.15 -1.94 12.44
N LEU A 194 14.16 -1.11 12.25
CA LEU A 194 14.03 0.36 12.16
C LEU A 194 14.70 0.83 10.87
N PHE A 195 13.88 1.32 9.97
CA PHE A 195 14.30 1.66 8.61
C PHE A 195 14.85 3.09 8.51
N ASN A 196 16.04 3.20 7.95
CA ASN A 196 16.68 4.46 7.54
C ASN A 196 17.33 4.27 6.17
N CYS A 197 16.71 4.79 5.12
CA CYS A 197 17.15 4.63 3.73
C CYS A 197 17.93 5.87 3.26
N PRO A 198 18.90 5.72 2.31
CA PRO A 198 19.50 6.86 1.62
C PRO A 198 18.48 7.72 0.87
N ASP A 199 18.62 9.04 0.94
CA ASP A 199 17.74 10.04 0.32
C ASP A 199 17.59 9.87 -1.21
N ALA A 200 18.59 9.28 -1.86
CA ALA A 200 18.60 8.97 -3.30
C ALA A 200 17.40 8.11 -3.75
N LEU A 201 16.72 7.41 -2.83
CA LEU A 201 15.49 6.72 -3.15
C LEU A 201 14.42 7.72 -3.62
N ALA A 202 14.29 8.87 -2.96
CA ALA A 202 13.31 9.89 -3.35
C ALA A 202 13.61 10.47 -4.75
N ASP A 203 14.89 10.58 -5.13
CA ASP A 203 15.27 10.99 -6.49
C ASP A 203 14.79 9.98 -7.53
N SER A 204 14.98 8.69 -7.25
CA SER A 204 14.56 7.60 -8.15
C SER A 204 13.04 7.44 -8.23
N VAL A 205 12.32 7.68 -7.13
CA VAL A 205 10.84 7.68 -7.09
C VAL A 205 10.27 8.84 -7.93
N ALA A 206 10.82 10.05 -7.77
CA ALA A 206 10.43 11.20 -8.59
C ALA A 206 10.70 10.97 -10.09
N LYS A 207 11.87 10.40 -10.40
CA LYS A 207 12.26 10.05 -11.79
C LYS A 207 11.36 8.94 -12.37
N ALA A 208 10.82 8.06 -11.54
CA ALA A 208 9.88 7.03 -11.97
C ALA A 208 8.50 7.59 -12.34
N GLY A 209 8.22 8.87 -12.03
CA GLY A 209 6.98 9.55 -12.39
C GLY A 209 5.92 9.55 -11.29
N PHE A 210 6.26 9.18 -10.05
CA PHE A 210 5.34 9.36 -8.93
C PHE A 210 5.21 10.83 -8.55
N ASP A 211 4.03 11.22 -8.07
CA ASP A 211 3.69 12.59 -7.65
C ASP A 211 3.56 12.70 -6.13
N MET A 212 3.17 11.63 -5.46
CA MET A 212 2.90 11.62 -4.02
C MET A 212 3.45 10.38 -3.34
N LEU A 213 4.00 10.58 -2.13
CA LEU A 213 4.36 9.50 -1.22
C LEU A 213 3.44 9.51 0.02
N LEU A 214 2.83 8.35 0.28
CA LEU A 214 2.12 8.10 1.52
C LEU A 214 3.16 7.88 2.62
N THR A 215 3.03 8.62 3.70
CA THR A 215 4.00 8.62 4.79
C THR A 215 3.42 8.15 6.13
N ALA A 216 2.09 7.92 6.23
CA ALA A 216 1.49 7.32 7.40
C ALA A 216 1.53 5.79 7.30
N ASN A 217 2.54 5.19 7.91
CA ASN A 217 2.72 3.76 8.10
C ASN A 217 3.41 3.49 9.44
N ASN A 218 3.52 2.23 9.85
CA ASN A 218 4.11 1.88 11.14
C ASN A 218 5.63 2.15 11.22
N HIS A 219 6.29 2.39 10.09
CA HIS A 219 7.72 2.73 10.00
C HIS A 219 8.01 4.22 9.82
N CYS A 220 7.00 5.09 9.80
CA CYS A 220 7.20 6.52 9.55
C CYS A 220 7.98 7.25 10.66
N HIS A 221 8.14 6.65 11.84
CA HIS A 221 8.83 7.23 12.99
C HIS A 221 10.10 6.47 13.42
N ASP A 222 10.61 5.57 12.60
CA ASP A 222 11.75 4.69 12.91
C ASP A 222 13.04 5.44 13.26
N THR A 223 13.22 6.64 12.74
CA THR A 223 14.34 7.53 13.06
C THR A 223 13.95 8.68 14.01
N GLY A 224 12.79 8.56 14.67
CA GLY A 224 12.24 9.54 15.61
C GLY A 224 11.63 10.75 14.92
N THR A 225 11.14 11.71 15.73
CA THR A 225 10.46 12.91 15.22
C THR A 225 11.28 13.73 14.24
N ASP A 226 12.57 13.95 14.52
CA ASP A 226 13.45 14.69 13.62
C ASP A 226 13.63 13.96 12.29
N GLY A 227 13.74 12.62 12.33
CA GLY A 227 13.84 11.81 11.12
C GLY A 227 12.56 11.78 10.31
N LEU A 228 11.39 11.75 10.95
CA LEU A 228 10.10 11.89 10.29
C LEU A 228 10.01 13.23 9.56
N LYS A 229 10.29 14.34 10.27
CA LYS A 229 10.25 15.68 9.66
C LYS A 229 11.24 15.83 8.52
N ARG A 230 12.48 15.35 8.70
CA ARG A 230 13.47 15.32 7.65
C ARG A 230 13.01 14.51 6.43
N THR A 231 12.34 13.38 6.65
CA THR A 231 11.77 12.58 5.55
C THR A 231 10.82 13.41 4.71
N LEU A 232 9.90 14.16 5.35
CA LEU A 232 8.98 15.06 4.63
C LEU A 232 9.73 16.15 3.84
N GLU A 233 10.75 16.77 4.45
CA GLU A 233 11.57 17.78 3.80
C GLU A 233 12.30 17.21 2.57
N GLN A 234 12.89 16.02 2.69
CA GLN A 234 13.61 15.38 1.57
C GLN A 234 12.67 14.98 0.42
N VAL A 235 11.48 14.47 0.72
CA VAL A 235 10.48 14.15 -0.29
C VAL A 235 10.00 15.41 -1.00
N ARG A 236 9.61 16.44 -0.23
CA ARG A 236 9.08 17.71 -0.76
C ARG A 236 10.13 18.50 -1.57
N ALA A 237 11.42 18.41 -1.21
CA ALA A 237 12.52 19.02 -1.96
C ALA A 237 12.67 18.47 -3.39
N ARG A 238 12.04 17.32 -3.69
CA ARG A 238 12.01 16.67 -5.01
C ARG A 238 10.68 16.85 -5.74
N ASN A 239 9.89 17.83 -5.32
CA ASN A 239 8.54 18.12 -5.84
C ASN A 239 7.55 16.95 -5.69
N LEU A 240 7.80 16.04 -4.78
CA LEU A 240 6.86 14.98 -4.41
C LEU A 240 5.96 15.49 -3.28
N ALA A 241 4.66 15.29 -3.39
CA ALA A 241 3.74 15.53 -2.29
C ALA A 241 3.91 14.47 -1.19
N THR A 242 3.54 14.80 0.04
CA THR A 242 3.50 13.86 1.17
C THR A 242 2.11 13.84 1.77
N LEU A 243 1.63 12.66 2.17
CA LEU A 243 0.31 12.51 2.75
C LEU A 243 0.34 11.54 3.92
N GLY A 244 -0.24 11.96 5.06
CA GLY A 244 -0.43 11.11 6.24
C GLY A 244 0.43 11.51 7.44
N THR A 245 1.58 12.17 7.23
CA THR A 245 2.38 12.77 8.30
C THR A 245 2.63 14.25 8.02
N GLN A 246 2.91 15.03 9.07
CA GLN A 246 2.99 16.49 9.05
C GLN A 246 4.26 16.98 9.76
N LEU A 247 4.78 18.15 9.38
CA LEU A 247 5.90 18.82 10.07
C LEU A 247 5.47 19.36 11.45
N ASN A 248 4.19 19.68 11.62
CA ASN A 248 3.61 20.19 12.84
C ASN A 248 2.09 19.96 12.86
N ASP A 249 1.42 20.27 13.96
CA ASP A 249 0.00 20.04 14.17
C ASP A 249 -0.93 20.99 13.39
N THR A 250 -0.38 22.07 12.79
CA THR A 250 -1.15 23.04 12.01
C THR A 250 -1.20 22.72 10.52
N GLU A 251 -0.36 21.80 10.02
CA GLU A 251 -0.45 21.34 8.64
C GLU A 251 -1.75 20.56 8.39
N LYS A 252 -2.29 20.72 7.19
CA LYS A 252 -3.45 19.95 6.72
C LYS A 252 -3.13 18.45 6.75
N LYS A 253 -4.09 17.67 7.21
CA LYS A 253 -4.00 16.20 7.34
C LYS A 253 -4.58 15.46 6.15
N TYR A 254 -4.99 16.18 5.13
CA TYR A 254 -5.53 15.71 3.86
C TYR A 254 -5.06 16.66 2.74
N THR A 255 -5.31 16.27 1.50
CA THR A 255 -5.10 17.14 0.34
C THR A 255 -6.29 17.07 -0.61
N VAL A 256 -6.48 18.11 -1.42
CA VAL A 256 -7.37 18.12 -2.58
C VAL A 256 -6.51 18.47 -3.79
N VAL A 257 -6.41 17.56 -4.74
CA VAL A 257 -5.58 17.70 -5.94
C VAL A 257 -6.51 17.85 -7.14
N ASP A 258 -6.23 18.83 -8.01
CA ASP A 258 -6.90 18.93 -9.31
C ASP A 258 -6.13 18.08 -10.33
N ILE A 259 -6.77 17.08 -10.87
CA ILE A 259 -6.23 16.19 -11.88
C ILE A 259 -7.14 16.26 -13.11
N ASN A 260 -6.65 16.92 -14.17
CA ASN A 260 -7.40 17.09 -15.42
C ASN A 260 -8.80 17.73 -15.26
N GLY A 261 -8.97 18.64 -14.28
CA GLY A 261 -10.24 19.31 -13.99
C GLY A 261 -11.20 18.51 -13.12
N ILE A 262 -10.74 17.39 -12.52
CA ILE A 262 -11.42 16.63 -11.47
C ILE A 262 -10.69 16.81 -10.16
N ARG A 263 -11.37 17.32 -9.14
CA ARG A 263 -10.79 17.60 -7.82
C ARG A 263 -10.96 16.39 -6.91
N ILE A 264 -9.85 15.71 -6.59
CA ILE A 264 -9.83 14.49 -5.78
C ILE A 264 -9.29 14.80 -4.40
N GLY A 265 -10.09 14.57 -3.38
CA GLY A 265 -9.69 14.62 -1.97
C GLY A 265 -9.00 13.34 -1.56
N MET A 266 -7.82 13.44 -0.93
CA MET A 266 -7.03 12.28 -0.50
C MET A 266 -6.61 12.41 0.97
N VAL A 267 -6.64 11.30 1.69
CA VAL A 267 -6.16 11.21 3.07
C VAL A 267 -5.49 9.86 3.30
N CYS A 268 -4.46 9.83 4.17
CA CYS A 268 -3.74 8.62 4.52
C CYS A 268 -3.67 8.44 6.04
N TYR A 269 -3.92 7.22 6.53
CA TYR A 269 -3.89 6.83 7.94
C TYR A 269 -3.08 5.55 8.15
N THR A 270 -2.46 5.44 9.33
CA THR A 270 -1.85 4.18 9.79
C THR A 270 -2.50 3.70 11.09
N TYR A 271 -2.51 2.38 11.29
CA TYR A 271 -2.82 1.85 12.60
C TYR A 271 -1.73 2.23 13.62
N ALA A 272 -2.09 2.30 14.89
CA ALA A 272 -1.18 2.31 16.02
C ALA A 272 -1.21 0.93 16.69
N GLY A 273 -0.07 0.27 16.82
CA GLY A 273 0.06 -1.01 17.51
C GLY A 273 -0.36 -0.92 18.98
N GLY A 274 -0.19 0.26 19.60
CA GLY A 274 -0.64 0.57 20.96
C GLY A 274 -0.83 2.06 21.17
N LEU A 275 -1.37 2.41 22.36
CA LEU A 275 -1.44 3.79 22.83
C LEU A 275 -0.76 3.87 24.19
N GLU A 276 0.08 4.91 24.37
CA GLU A 276 0.63 5.26 25.68
C GLU A 276 -0.46 5.86 26.60
N ALA A 277 -0.14 6.00 27.88
CA ALA A 277 -1.08 6.53 28.87
C ALA A 277 -1.56 7.96 28.57
N ASP A 278 -0.76 8.76 27.87
CA ASP A 278 -1.08 10.12 27.43
C ASP A 278 -1.83 10.16 26.08
N GLY A 279 -2.11 8.99 25.49
CA GLY A 279 -2.77 8.83 24.20
C GLY A 279 -1.83 8.91 23.00
N SER A 280 -0.52 9.03 23.21
CA SER A 280 0.47 9.01 22.12
C SER A 280 0.48 7.65 21.41
N PRO A 281 0.46 7.60 20.08
CA PRO A 281 0.51 6.33 19.35
C PRO A 281 1.91 5.69 19.45
N ASN A 282 1.92 4.40 19.71
CA ASN A 282 3.10 3.55 19.57
C ASN A 282 2.91 2.68 18.32
N LEU A 283 3.65 3.00 17.27
CA LEU A 283 3.41 2.45 15.93
C LEU A 283 3.83 0.97 15.83
N ASN A 284 5.00 0.62 16.39
CA ASN A 284 5.56 -0.74 16.33
C ASN A 284 5.81 -1.39 17.70
N LEU A 285 5.05 -0.99 18.72
CA LEU A 285 5.15 -1.51 20.09
C LEU A 285 6.57 -1.43 20.69
N SER A 286 7.37 -0.45 20.27
CA SER A 286 8.70 -0.17 20.75
C SER A 286 8.80 1.27 21.23
N GLU A 287 9.61 1.55 22.27
CA GLU A 287 9.79 2.93 22.78
C GLU A 287 10.31 3.87 21.68
N ALA A 288 11.12 3.37 20.75
CA ALA A 288 11.64 4.15 19.63
C ALA A 288 10.54 4.61 18.66
N THR A 289 9.39 3.94 18.62
CA THR A 289 8.28 4.21 17.70
C THR A 289 7.09 4.92 18.34
N VAL A 290 7.25 5.41 19.59
CA VAL A 290 6.25 6.24 20.26
C VAL A 290 6.30 7.67 19.71
N VAL A 291 5.18 8.14 19.14
CA VAL A 291 5.07 9.50 18.59
C VAL A 291 4.51 10.42 19.66
N ARG A 292 5.39 11.15 20.36
CA ARG A 292 4.99 12.04 21.46
C ARG A 292 4.55 13.44 21.00
N GLU A 293 5.05 13.89 19.86
CA GLU A 293 4.60 15.15 19.26
C GLU A 293 3.22 14.97 18.63
N LYS A 294 2.25 15.73 19.11
CA LYS A 294 0.85 15.61 18.70
C LYS A 294 0.63 16.16 17.30
N GLY A 295 -0.27 15.52 16.56
CA GLY A 295 -0.77 16.03 15.29
C GLY A 295 0.16 15.83 14.10
N ILE A 296 1.32 15.17 14.26
CA ILE A 296 2.27 14.93 13.16
C ILE A 296 2.09 13.59 12.42
N VAL A 297 1.18 12.73 12.89
CA VAL A 297 0.83 11.45 12.23
C VAL A 297 -0.67 11.27 12.24
N ASN A 298 -1.25 10.95 11.10
CA ASN A 298 -2.63 10.48 11.02
C ASN A 298 -2.66 9.00 11.41
N PHE A 299 -3.25 8.69 12.54
CA PHE A 299 -3.32 7.32 13.03
C PHE A 299 -4.71 6.94 13.54
N PHE A 300 -4.97 5.65 13.61
CA PHE A 300 -6.11 5.09 14.32
C PHE A 300 -5.67 3.94 15.22
N ASN A 301 -6.49 3.63 16.21
CA ASN A 301 -6.31 2.47 17.08
C ASN A 301 -7.53 1.57 16.96
N GLU A 302 -7.32 0.29 16.65
CA GLU A 302 -8.41 -0.68 16.43
C GLU A 302 -9.33 -0.85 17.63
N GLY A 303 -8.85 -0.60 18.85
CA GLY A 303 -9.65 -0.60 20.07
C GLY A 303 -10.45 0.69 20.32
N LYS A 304 -10.28 1.75 19.50
CA LYS A 304 -10.90 3.07 19.65
C LYS A 304 -11.34 3.67 18.31
N LEU A 305 -12.07 2.91 17.50
CA LEU A 305 -12.45 3.30 16.14
C LEU A 305 -13.38 4.54 16.10
N ASP A 306 -14.17 4.82 17.12
CA ASP A 306 -15.05 6.00 17.14
C ASP A 306 -14.27 7.31 17.02
N ALA A 307 -13.09 7.40 17.65
CA ALA A 307 -12.21 8.57 17.53
C ALA A 307 -11.67 8.73 16.10
N PHE A 308 -11.32 7.63 15.45
CA PHE A 308 -10.91 7.62 14.05
C PHE A 308 -12.06 8.05 13.13
N TYR A 309 -13.25 7.48 13.31
CA TYR A 309 -14.41 7.83 12.48
C TYR A 309 -14.80 9.30 12.60
N THR A 310 -14.70 9.87 13.81
CA THR A 310 -14.93 11.30 14.04
C THR A 310 -13.91 12.17 13.29
N GLN A 311 -12.63 11.80 13.33
CA GLN A 311 -11.56 12.55 12.67
C GLN A 311 -11.69 12.47 11.14
N ILE A 312 -11.87 11.28 10.60
CA ILE A 312 -11.93 11.11 9.15
C ILE A 312 -13.21 11.74 8.57
N GLN A 313 -14.34 11.68 9.28
CA GLN A 313 -15.57 12.37 8.88
C GLN A 313 -15.35 13.87 8.71
N ALA A 314 -14.71 14.51 9.71
CA ALA A 314 -14.39 15.93 9.65
C ALA A 314 -13.46 16.29 8.47
N GLN A 315 -12.51 15.38 8.12
CA GLN A 315 -11.62 15.60 6.98
C GLN A 315 -12.34 15.42 5.64
N LEU A 316 -13.24 14.43 5.53
CA LEU A 316 -14.07 14.23 4.34
C LEU A 316 -14.98 15.45 4.10
N GLU A 317 -15.58 16.00 5.16
CA GLU A 317 -16.38 17.22 5.07
C GLU A 317 -15.54 18.43 4.64
N ALA A 318 -14.34 18.58 5.21
CA ALA A 318 -13.42 19.66 4.84
C ALA A 318 -12.95 19.55 3.40
N MET A 319 -12.62 18.34 2.90
CA MET A 319 -12.26 18.10 1.49
C MET A 319 -13.42 18.48 0.55
N ARG A 320 -14.66 18.08 0.88
CA ARG A 320 -15.85 18.45 0.10
C ARG A 320 -16.09 19.96 0.12
N ALA A 321 -15.91 20.61 1.28
CA ALA A 321 -16.01 22.07 1.40
C ALA A 321 -14.93 22.81 0.58
N GLU A 322 -13.76 22.20 0.37
CA GLU A 322 -12.72 22.67 -0.53
C GLU A 322 -13.00 22.31 -2.00
N GLY A 323 -14.12 21.69 -2.30
CA GLY A 323 -14.57 21.36 -3.65
C GLY A 323 -14.05 20.02 -4.18
N ALA A 324 -13.69 19.06 -3.31
CA ALA A 324 -13.42 17.70 -3.75
C ALA A 324 -14.69 17.08 -4.34
N GLU A 325 -14.56 16.54 -5.54
CA GLU A 325 -15.66 15.90 -6.31
C GLU A 325 -15.63 14.38 -6.15
N ALA A 326 -14.48 13.81 -5.78
CA ALA A 326 -14.28 12.42 -5.40
C ALA A 326 -13.29 12.33 -4.24
N THR A 327 -13.29 11.19 -3.54
CA THR A 327 -12.47 10.97 -2.35
C THR A 327 -11.75 9.63 -2.37
N MET A 328 -10.46 9.63 -2.01
CA MET A 328 -9.63 8.44 -1.83
C MET A 328 -9.09 8.37 -0.40
N VAL A 329 -9.24 7.22 0.24
CA VAL A 329 -8.66 6.94 1.55
C VAL A 329 -7.57 5.89 1.40
N TYR A 330 -6.33 6.27 1.71
CA TYR A 330 -5.22 5.36 1.85
C TYR A 330 -5.11 4.92 3.31
N ILE A 331 -4.95 3.63 3.55
CA ILE A 331 -4.97 3.12 4.91
C ILE A 331 -3.97 1.97 5.11
N HIS A 332 -3.08 2.12 6.08
CA HIS A 332 -2.08 1.13 6.46
C HIS A 332 -2.63 0.33 7.65
N TRP A 333 -3.05 -0.93 7.41
CA TRP A 333 -3.88 -1.72 8.32
C TRP A 333 -3.72 -3.23 8.15
N GLY A 334 -4.41 -4.00 8.99
CA GLY A 334 -4.50 -5.46 8.85
C GLY A 334 -3.39 -6.19 9.57
N GLN A 335 -3.02 -7.37 9.06
CA GLN A 335 -2.02 -8.23 9.67
C GLN A 335 -1.05 -8.74 8.61
N GLU A 336 0.26 -8.68 8.93
CA GLU A 336 1.32 -9.14 8.05
C GLU A 336 1.10 -10.57 7.55
N TYR A 337 1.36 -10.77 6.26
CA TYR A 337 1.39 -12.06 5.56
C TYR A 337 0.03 -12.79 5.49
N GLN A 338 -1.08 -12.13 5.80
CA GLN A 338 -2.42 -12.65 5.59
C GLN A 338 -2.94 -12.22 4.21
N THR A 339 -3.20 -13.20 3.33
CA THR A 339 -3.69 -12.94 1.95
C THR A 339 -5.18 -12.66 1.87
N THR A 340 -5.87 -12.64 3.01
CA THR A 340 -7.28 -12.26 3.14
C THR A 340 -7.42 -11.18 4.19
N GLU A 341 -8.29 -10.21 3.96
CA GLU A 341 -8.62 -9.15 4.89
C GLU A 341 -9.27 -9.70 6.18
N ASN A 342 -9.01 -9.07 7.30
CA ASN A 342 -9.59 -9.44 8.59
C ASN A 342 -10.95 -8.73 8.83
N ALA A 343 -11.61 -9.05 9.95
CA ALA A 343 -12.91 -8.48 10.30
C ALA A 343 -12.83 -6.97 10.56
N THR A 344 -11.75 -6.47 11.16
CA THR A 344 -11.54 -5.05 11.44
C THR A 344 -11.41 -4.26 10.12
N GLN A 345 -10.63 -4.77 9.16
CA GLN A 345 -10.51 -4.17 7.84
C GLN A 345 -11.88 -4.06 7.14
N ARG A 346 -12.69 -5.12 7.14
CA ARG A 346 -14.06 -5.09 6.59
C ARG A 346 -14.96 -4.08 7.28
N THR A 347 -14.90 -4.00 8.61
CA THR A 347 -15.71 -3.05 9.40
C THR A 347 -15.33 -1.61 9.07
N ILE A 348 -14.04 -1.30 9.01
CA ILE A 348 -13.56 0.03 8.65
C ILE A 348 -13.94 0.36 7.20
N ALA A 349 -13.71 -0.55 6.25
CA ALA A 349 -14.03 -0.34 4.84
C ALA A 349 -15.53 -0.05 4.62
N GLN A 350 -16.42 -0.83 5.26
CA GLN A 350 -17.87 -0.60 5.17
C GLN A 350 -18.24 0.76 5.77
N LYS A 351 -17.64 1.12 6.93
CA LYS A 351 -17.92 2.43 7.55
C LYS A 351 -17.47 3.59 6.69
N LEU A 352 -16.31 3.49 6.02
CA LEU A 352 -15.85 4.50 5.06
C LEU A 352 -16.76 4.59 3.83
N CYS A 353 -17.26 3.45 3.33
CA CYS A 353 -18.27 3.40 2.29
C CYS A 353 -19.55 4.12 2.72
N ASP A 354 -20.03 3.89 3.94
CA ASP A 354 -21.21 4.57 4.51
C ASP A 354 -21.01 6.08 4.72
N MET A 355 -19.77 6.55 4.79
CA MET A 355 -19.39 7.97 4.83
C MET A 355 -19.25 8.61 3.44
N GLY A 356 -19.45 7.84 2.37
CA GLY A 356 -19.37 8.30 0.99
C GLY A 356 -17.93 8.45 0.48
N VAL A 357 -17.03 7.55 0.87
CA VAL A 357 -15.69 7.44 0.26
C VAL A 357 -15.80 6.66 -1.05
N ASP A 358 -15.17 7.17 -2.12
CA ASP A 358 -15.25 6.54 -3.46
C ASP A 358 -14.24 5.41 -3.63
N VAL A 359 -13.02 5.57 -3.08
CA VAL A 359 -11.94 4.58 -3.24
C VAL A 359 -11.19 4.39 -1.92
N ILE A 360 -10.94 3.13 -1.55
CA ILE A 360 -10.10 2.73 -0.41
C ILE A 360 -8.93 1.91 -0.92
N VAL A 361 -7.70 2.33 -0.56
CA VAL A 361 -6.46 1.66 -0.94
C VAL A 361 -5.68 1.28 0.31
N GLY A 362 -5.55 -0.03 0.55
CA GLY A 362 -4.88 -0.58 1.73
C GLY A 362 -3.41 -0.95 1.49
N GLY A 363 -2.61 -0.94 2.57
CA GLY A 363 -1.22 -1.39 2.67
C GLY A 363 -0.95 -2.02 4.03
N HIS A 364 0.29 -2.44 4.34
CA HIS A 364 0.79 -3.10 5.54
C HIS A 364 0.87 -4.64 5.51
N PRO A 365 -0.08 -5.42 4.99
CA PRO A 365 0.05 -6.88 5.05
C PRO A 365 1.28 -7.44 4.33
N HIS A 366 1.98 -6.63 3.53
CA HIS A 366 3.13 -7.02 2.71
C HIS A 366 2.83 -8.17 1.74
N VAL A 367 1.56 -8.45 1.53
CA VAL A 367 1.00 -9.37 0.55
C VAL A 367 -0.24 -8.74 -0.07
N VAL A 368 -0.53 -9.06 -1.31
CA VAL A 368 -1.76 -8.61 -1.96
C VAL A 368 -2.96 -9.25 -1.26
N GLN A 369 -3.96 -8.42 -0.97
CA GLN A 369 -5.25 -8.85 -0.43
C GLN A 369 -6.36 -8.59 -1.45
N PRO A 370 -7.55 -9.18 -1.30
CA PRO A 370 -8.66 -9.01 -2.22
C PRO A 370 -9.04 -7.55 -2.48
N MET A 371 -9.70 -7.34 -3.57
CA MET A 371 -10.46 -6.12 -3.82
C MET A 371 -11.96 -6.43 -3.84
N ASP A 372 -12.77 -5.42 -3.58
CA ASP A 372 -14.23 -5.52 -3.59
C ASP A 372 -14.86 -4.19 -4.06
N LEU A 373 -16.10 -4.26 -4.51
CA LEU A 373 -16.98 -3.12 -4.70
C LEU A 373 -18.04 -3.13 -3.60
N LEU A 374 -17.85 -2.28 -2.60
CA LEU A 374 -18.75 -2.16 -1.46
C LEU A 374 -19.97 -1.31 -1.87
N THR A 375 -21.13 -1.63 -1.32
CA THR A 375 -22.34 -0.79 -1.41
C THR A 375 -22.62 -0.20 -0.04
N SER A 376 -22.89 1.08 0.03
CA SER A 376 -23.21 1.75 1.30
C SER A 376 -24.51 1.18 1.88
N THR A 377 -24.54 1.02 3.19
CA THR A 377 -25.73 0.58 3.95
C THR A 377 -26.70 1.72 4.20
N THR A 378 -26.25 2.97 4.02
CA THR A 378 -27.03 4.20 4.23
C THR A 378 -27.53 4.82 2.93
N ASP A 379 -26.83 4.57 1.82
CA ASP A 379 -27.19 5.01 0.47
C ASP A 379 -26.89 3.90 -0.53
N SER A 380 -27.88 3.14 -0.96
CA SER A 380 -27.73 2.00 -1.87
C SER A 380 -27.22 2.37 -3.27
N THR A 381 -27.20 3.66 -3.63
CA THR A 381 -26.66 4.16 -4.90
C THR A 381 -25.16 4.39 -4.82
N HIS A 382 -24.62 4.66 -3.62
CA HIS A 382 -23.19 4.88 -3.43
C HIS A 382 -22.41 3.55 -3.35
N LYS A 383 -21.32 3.48 -4.12
CA LYS A 383 -20.41 2.34 -4.15
C LYS A 383 -18.98 2.79 -3.94
N THR A 384 -18.20 1.96 -3.23
CA THR A 384 -16.80 2.21 -2.95
C THR A 384 -15.94 1.10 -3.54
N VAL A 385 -14.97 1.44 -4.36
CA VAL A 385 -13.92 0.50 -4.78
C VAL A 385 -12.92 0.36 -3.62
N CYS A 386 -12.73 -0.86 -3.15
CA CYS A 386 -11.80 -1.16 -2.06
C CYS A 386 -10.79 -2.22 -2.51
N ILE A 387 -9.48 -1.92 -2.43
CA ILE A 387 -8.44 -2.93 -2.46
C ILE A 387 -7.81 -3.00 -1.06
N TYR A 388 -7.90 -4.16 -0.40
CA TYR A 388 -7.50 -4.29 1.01
C TYR A 388 -5.99 -4.23 1.24
N SER A 389 -5.16 -4.63 0.25
CA SER A 389 -3.71 -4.42 0.28
C SER A 389 -3.10 -4.53 -1.12
N LEU A 390 -2.22 -3.58 -1.43
CA LEU A 390 -1.43 -3.57 -2.67
C LEU A 390 -0.21 -4.51 -2.60
N GLY A 391 0.15 -5.05 -1.43
CA GLY A 391 1.38 -5.80 -1.22
C GLY A 391 2.64 -4.94 -1.29
N ASN A 392 3.79 -5.58 -1.46
CA ASN A 392 5.07 -4.88 -1.57
C ASN A 392 5.29 -4.32 -2.99
N ALA A 393 5.64 -3.04 -3.10
CA ALA A 393 6.27 -2.52 -4.31
C ALA A 393 7.67 -3.12 -4.47
N VAL A 394 8.49 -2.97 -3.43
CA VAL A 394 9.83 -3.57 -3.35
C VAL A 394 10.21 -3.87 -1.90
N SER A 395 10.76 -5.06 -1.67
CA SER A 395 11.27 -5.46 -0.37
C SER A 395 12.27 -6.60 -0.49
N ASN A 396 12.96 -6.96 0.62
CA ASN A 396 13.70 -8.22 0.71
C ASN A 396 12.93 -9.30 1.48
N GLN A 397 11.61 -9.18 1.59
CA GLN A 397 10.75 -10.20 2.18
C GLN A 397 10.55 -11.36 1.22
N ARG A 398 11.58 -12.19 1.09
CA ARG A 398 11.64 -13.34 0.17
C ARG A 398 11.10 -14.60 0.84
N LYS A 399 10.51 -15.51 0.06
CA LYS A 399 10.06 -16.82 0.58
C LYS A 399 11.17 -17.62 1.24
N GLU A 400 12.43 -17.44 0.79
CA GLU A 400 13.61 -18.07 1.38
C GLU A 400 13.92 -17.52 2.78
N GLU A 401 13.61 -16.23 3.04
CA GLU A 401 13.79 -15.55 4.32
C GLU A 401 12.58 -15.79 5.25
N LEU A 402 11.38 -15.78 4.69
CA LEU A 402 10.12 -15.89 5.42
C LEU A 402 9.56 -17.32 5.47
N LYS A 403 10.42 -18.34 5.62
CA LYS A 403 10.04 -19.77 5.59
C LYS A 403 8.93 -20.17 6.56
N LYS A 404 8.75 -19.42 7.64
CA LYS A 404 7.73 -19.73 8.66
C LYS A 404 6.47 -18.90 8.51
N SER A 405 6.59 -17.63 8.12
CA SER A 405 5.50 -16.64 8.07
C SER A 405 4.88 -16.52 6.68
N CYS A 406 5.69 -16.55 5.61
CA CYS A 406 5.20 -16.43 4.23
C CYS A 406 6.00 -17.32 3.25
N PRO A 407 5.92 -18.68 3.37
CA PRO A 407 6.71 -19.60 2.54
C PRO A 407 6.26 -19.67 1.08
N THR A 408 5.11 -19.09 0.76
CA THR A 408 4.44 -19.20 -0.54
C THR A 408 4.93 -18.18 -1.57
N GLY A 409 5.70 -17.17 -1.13
CA GLY A 409 6.21 -16.10 -1.98
C GLY A 409 5.23 -14.95 -2.23
N HIS A 410 4.06 -14.91 -1.57
CA HIS A 410 3.12 -13.79 -1.69
C HIS A 410 3.73 -12.43 -1.25
N SER A 411 4.74 -12.43 -0.38
CA SER A 411 5.48 -11.22 0.01
C SER A 411 6.41 -10.67 -1.07
N GLU A 412 6.58 -11.40 -2.18
CA GLU A 412 7.31 -10.95 -3.37
C GLU A 412 6.39 -10.29 -4.39
N ASP A 413 5.08 -10.33 -4.15
CA ASP A 413 4.04 -9.86 -5.05
C ASP A 413 3.52 -8.50 -4.62
N GLY A 414 3.17 -7.69 -5.59
CA GLY A 414 2.48 -6.44 -5.44
C GLY A 414 1.53 -6.18 -6.61
N VAL A 415 0.99 -4.99 -6.68
CA VAL A 415 0.10 -4.60 -7.76
C VAL A 415 0.20 -3.10 -8.05
N LEU A 416 0.27 -2.74 -9.32
CA LEU A 416 -0.08 -1.41 -9.80
C LEU A 416 -1.61 -1.37 -9.92
N PHE A 417 -2.24 -0.54 -9.11
CA PHE A 417 -3.69 -0.38 -9.04
C PHE A 417 -4.07 0.98 -9.59
N SER A 418 -4.82 1.01 -10.67
CA SER A 418 -5.27 2.23 -11.33
C SER A 418 -6.77 2.41 -11.16
N VAL A 419 -7.17 3.63 -10.81
CA VAL A 419 -8.58 4.05 -10.78
C VAL A 419 -8.71 5.26 -11.69
N THR A 420 -9.64 5.19 -12.64
CA THR A 420 -10.00 6.32 -13.50
C THR A 420 -11.33 6.91 -13.05
N PHE A 421 -11.31 8.17 -12.67
CA PHE A 421 -12.52 8.97 -12.43
C PHE A 421 -12.98 9.59 -13.74
N GLY A 422 -14.28 9.58 -13.96
CA GLY A 422 -14.93 10.27 -15.08
C GLY A 422 -15.85 11.37 -14.59
N LYS A 423 -15.79 12.53 -15.23
CA LYS A 423 -16.73 13.65 -15.02
C LYS A 423 -17.62 13.76 -16.23
N ASN A 424 -18.92 13.70 -16.04
CA ASN A 424 -19.88 13.82 -17.13
C ASN A 424 -20.25 15.29 -17.43
N SER A 425 -21.00 15.51 -18.50
CA SER A 425 -21.46 16.85 -18.93
C SER A 425 -22.36 17.56 -17.92
N GLU A 426 -22.92 16.84 -16.95
CA GLU A 426 -23.70 17.40 -15.84
C GLU A 426 -22.82 17.77 -14.63
N GLY A 427 -21.52 17.51 -14.70
CA GLY A 427 -20.56 17.76 -13.62
C GLY A 427 -20.50 16.68 -12.55
N VAL A 428 -21.15 15.54 -12.75
CA VAL A 428 -21.09 14.41 -11.80
C VAL A 428 -19.80 13.63 -12.02
N VAL A 429 -19.06 13.39 -10.94
CA VAL A 429 -17.83 12.58 -10.91
C VAL A 429 -18.12 11.23 -10.32
N SER A 430 -17.63 10.17 -10.97
CA SER A 430 -17.72 8.79 -10.49
C SER A 430 -16.49 7.99 -10.88
N VAL A 431 -16.28 6.82 -10.25
CA VAL A 431 -15.26 5.85 -10.70
C VAL A 431 -15.74 5.23 -12.01
N ALA A 432 -15.00 5.49 -13.10
CA ALA A 432 -15.33 5.04 -14.44
C ALA A 432 -14.63 3.72 -14.81
N ASP A 433 -13.40 3.48 -14.34
CA ASP A 433 -12.64 2.26 -14.62
C ASP A 433 -11.69 1.91 -13.46
N VAL A 434 -11.41 0.62 -13.36
CA VAL A 434 -10.45 0.05 -12.41
C VAL A 434 -9.59 -0.98 -13.10
N GLN A 435 -8.26 -0.82 -12.99
CA GLN A 435 -7.30 -1.75 -13.57
C GLN A 435 -6.29 -2.22 -12.53
N VAL A 436 -5.79 -3.44 -12.70
CA VAL A 436 -4.72 -4.03 -11.91
C VAL A 436 -3.67 -4.63 -12.82
N ILE A 437 -2.41 -4.35 -12.52
CA ILE A 437 -1.28 -5.04 -13.14
C ILE A 437 -0.48 -5.65 -11.99
N PRO A 438 -0.49 -6.99 -11.82
CA PRO A 438 0.36 -7.65 -10.84
C PRO A 438 1.81 -7.27 -11.03
N THR A 439 2.55 -7.11 -9.92
CA THR A 439 3.99 -6.88 -9.96
C THR A 439 4.73 -7.96 -9.17
N TRP A 440 5.95 -8.26 -9.57
CA TRP A 440 6.82 -9.19 -8.87
C TRP A 440 8.18 -8.56 -8.60
N VAL A 441 8.69 -8.73 -7.39
CA VAL A 441 10.03 -8.26 -7.00
C VAL A 441 11.06 -9.27 -7.48
N ASN A 442 11.75 -8.97 -8.57
CA ASN A 442 12.86 -9.76 -9.07
C ASN A 442 14.16 -9.38 -8.34
N LYS A 443 14.74 -10.32 -7.61
CA LYS A 443 16.07 -10.21 -6.97
C LYS A 443 17.04 -11.10 -7.70
N PHE A 444 18.16 -10.55 -8.16
CA PHE A 444 19.17 -11.29 -8.92
C PHE A 444 20.56 -10.70 -8.70
N THR A 445 21.58 -11.44 -9.13
CA THR A 445 22.95 -10.92 -9.22
C THR A 445 23.20 -10.48 -10.67
N ASN A 446 23.52 -9.21 -10.88
CA ASN A 446 23.79 -8.64 -12.18
C ASN A 446 25.18 -9.00 -12.72
N GLY A 447 25.52 -8.53 -13.93
CA GLY A 447 26.79 -8.82 -14.60
C GLY A 447 28.03 -8.34 -13.85
N ASP A 448 27.89 -7.36 -12.96
CA ASP A 448 28.96 -6.82 -12.12
C ASP A 448 29.10 -7.57 -10.76
N GLY A 449 28.34 -8.66 -10.58
CA GLY A 449 28.33 -9.42 -9.32
C GLY A 449 27.59 -8.74 -8.17
N LYS A 450 26.82 -7.68 -8.44
CA LYS A 450 26.03 -6.95 -7.44
C LYS A 450 24.59 -7.46 -7.37
N VAL A 451 24.01 -7.44 -6.17
CA VAL A 451 22.59 -7.80 -5.96
C VAL A 451 21.71 -6.63 -6.43
N GLU A 452 20.82 -6.93 -7.34
CA GLU A 452 19.91 -5.97 -7.95
C GLU A 452 18.46 -6.39 -7.72
N TYR A 453 17.57 -5.38 -7.59
CA TYR A 453 16.14 -5.56 -7.44
C TYR A 453 15.42 -4.78 -8.54
N ASN A 454 14.42 -5.40 -9.17
CA ASN A 454 13.53 -4.73 -10.11
C ASN A 454 12.08 -5.05 -9.75
N ILE A 455 11.18 -4.10 -9.97
CA ILE A 455 9.73 -4.33 -9.94
C ILE A 455 9.31 -4.69 -11.35
N LEU A 456 8.87 -5.93 -11.58
CA LEU A 456 8.45 -6.40 -12.91
C LEU A 456 6.92 -6.30 -13.02
N PRO A 457 6.37 -5.51 -13.95
CA PRO A 457 4.95 -5.49 -14.23
C PRO A 457 4.58 -6.74 -15.05
N LEU A 458 3.62 -7.51 -14.54
CA LEU A 458 3.19 -8.78 -15.14
C LEU A 458 1.88 -8.57 -15.91
N GLU A 459 1.94 -7.79 -16.98
CA GLU A 459 0.81 -7.55 -17.86
C GLU A 459 0.48 -8.79 -18.69
N ASP A 460 -0.76 -9.28 -18.62
CA ASP A 460 -1.17 -10.56 -19.22
C ASP A 460 -1.01 -10.58 -20.75
N SER A 461 -1.31 -9.47 -21.40
CA SER A 461 -1.15 -9.31 -22.86
C SER A 461 0.28 -9.53 -23.33
N GLN A 462 1.28 -9.32 -22.46
CA GLN A 462 2.71 -9.46 -22.74
C GLN A 462 3.34 -10.73 -22.14
N ARG A 463 2.55 -11.64 -21.56
CA ARG A 463 3.03 -12.82 -20.81
C ARG A 463 4.07 -13.64 -21.58
N GLN A 464 3.88 -13.83 -22.88
CA GLN A 464 4.81 -14.58 -23.74
C GLN A 464 6.16 -13.87 -23.94
N GLN A 465 6.22 -12.57 -23.69
CA GLN A 465 7.39 -11.74 -23.90
C GLN A 465 8.21 -11.51 -22.62
N TRP A 466 7.65 -11.74 -21.43
CA TRP A 466 8.29 -11.43 -20.14
C TRP A 466 9.72 -11.94 -20.02
N LYS A 467 9.99 -13.19 -20.51
CA LYS A 467 11.32 -13.78 -20.42
C LYS A 467 12.36 -12.94 -21.16
N ASN A 468 12.06 -12.49 -22.38
CA ASN A 468 12.95 -11.68 -23.19
C ASN A 468 12.95 -10.21 -22.75
N GLN A 469 11.77 -9.66 -22.47
CA GLN A 469 11.59 -8.27 -22.05
C GLN A 469 12.37 -7.93 -20.78
N PHE A 470 12.37 -8.84 -19.81
CA PHE A 470 13.05 -8.66 -18.52
C PHE A 470 14.38 -9.44 -18.43
N SER A 471 14.83 -10.08 -19.51
CA SER A 471 16.06 -10.88 -19.56
C SER A 471 16.13 -11.96 -18.46
N LEU A 472 15.04 -12.71 -18.28
CA LEU A 472 14.89 -13.67 -17.21
C LEU A 472 15.50 -15.04 -17.52
N THR A 473 16.04 -15.68 -16.49
CA THR A 473 16.32 -17.12 -16.51
C THR A 473 15.01 -17.92 -16.53
N ASP A 474 15.07 -19.22 -16.86
CA ASP A 474 13.87 -20.07 -16.84
C ASP A 474 13.21 -20.13 -15.47
N SER A 475 14.00 -20.16 -14.40
CA SER A 475 13.48 -20.17 -13.02
C SER A 475 12.79 -18.84 -12.62
N GLN A 476 13.35 -17.70 -13.04
CA GLN A 476 12.72 -16.40 -12.82
C GLN A 476 11.44 -16.23 -13.63
N PHE A 477 11.44 -16.71 -14.89
CA PHE A 477 10.24 -16.69 -15.71
C PHE A 477 9.11 -17.54 -15.10
N THR A 478 9.43 -18.75 -14.61
CA THR A 478 8.46 -19.56 -13.87
C THR A 478 7.94 -18.83 -12.62
N ALA A 479 8.83 -18.18 -11.85
CA ALA A 479 8.43 -17.40 -10.67
C ALA A 479 7.50 -16.23 -11.03
N CYS A 480 7.72 -15.54 -12.16
CA CYS A 480 6.80 -14.51 -12.67
C CYS A 480 5.42 -15.11 -12.99
N GLN A 481 5.37 -16.27 -13.66
CA GLN A 481 4.10 -16.93 -13.98
C GLN A 481 3.35 -17.33 -12.71
N ASP A 482 4.04 -17.91 -11.74
CA ASP A 482 3.47 -18.28 -10.43
C ASP A 482 2.97 -17.04 -9.67
N SER A 483 3.74 -15.95 -9.66
CA SER A 483 3.36 -14.67 -9.06
C SER A 483 2.09 -14.12 -9.69
N TYR A 484 2.03 -14.05 -11.02
CA TYR A 484 0.84 -13.58 -11.74
C TYR A 484 -0.40 -14.42 -11.38
N GLN A 485 -0.28 -15.76 -11.42
CA GLN A 485 -1.41 -16.65 -11.18
C GLN A 485 -1.96 -16.49 -9.75
N ARG A 486 -1.09 -16.50 -8.72
CA ARG A 486 -1.54 -16.37 -7.33
C ARG A 486 -2.09 -14.98 -7.02
N THR A 487 -1.52 -13.91 -7.62
CA THR A 487 -2.02 -12.54 -7.44
C THR A 487 -3.39 -12.36 -8.10
N MET A 488 -3.55 -12.82 -9.36
CA MET A 488 -4.83 -12.74 -10.05
C MET A 488 -5.90 -13.64 -9.43
N ALA A 489 -5.53 -14.77 -8.81
CA ALA A 489 -6.48 -15.58 -8.06
C ALA A 489 -7.10 -14.83 -6.87
N ILE A 490 -6.36 -13.90 -6.27
CA ILE A 490 -6.84 -13.03 -5.18
C ILE A 490 -7.68 -11.87 -5.72
N LEU A 491 -7.25 -11.23 -6.81
CA LEU A 491 -7.84 -9.97 -7.29
C LEU A 491 -9.03 -10.15 -8.25
N SER A 492 -9.01 -11.21 -9.08
CA SER A 492 -9.99 -11.36 -10.16
C SER A 492 -11.45 -11.32 -9.72
N PRO A 493 -11.87 -11.93 -8.59
CA PRO A 493 -13.28 -11.89 -8.19
C PRO A 493 -13.79 -10.46 -7.93
N GLY A 494 -13.00 -9.64 -7.25
CA GLY A 494 -13.35 -8.24 -6.97
C GLY A 494 -13.22 -7.35 -8.20
N LEU A 495 -12.20 -7.57 -9.02
CA LEU A 495 -12.01 -6.85 -10.28
C LEU A 495 -13.20 -7.05 -11.22
N GLU A 496 -13.66 -8.29 -11.39
CA GLU A 496 -14.82 -8.62 -12.20
C GLU A 496 -16.10 -7.96 -11.66
N LYS A 497 -16.27 -7.97 -10.33
CA LYS A 497 -17.39 -7.27 -9.68
C LYS A 497 -17.36 -5.76 -9.98
N CYS A 498 -16.20 -5.12 -9.90
CA CYS A 498 -16.02 -3.71 -10.25
C CYS A 498 -16.39 -3.47 -11.72
N ARG A 499 -15.81 -4.21 -12.66
CA ARG A 499 -16.04 -4.05 -14.09
C ARG A 499 -17.51 -4.24 -14.47
N THR A 500 -18.16 -5.23 -13.88
CA THR A 500 -19.58 -5.53 -14.19
C THR A 500 -20.54 -4.47 -13.64
N GLN A 501 -20.23 -3.88 -12.48
CA GLN A 501 -21.19 -3.03 -11.76
C GLN A 501 -20.91 -1.52 -11.87
N LEU A 502 -19.67 -1.09 -12.14
CA LEU A 502 -19.37 0.33 -12.33
C LEU A 502 -19.96 0.83 -13.65
N GLY A 503 -19.85 0.06 -14.74
CA GLY A 503 -20.41 0.40 -16.04
C GLY A 503 -21.93 0.62 -16.02
N SER A 504 -22.66 -0.08 -15.13
CA SER A 504 -24.12 0.07 -15.00
C SER A 504 -24.56 1.21 -14.07
N SER A 505 -23.66 1.71 -13.21
CA SER A 505 -23.99 2.77 -12.24
C SER A 505 -23.52 4.16 -12.66
N SER A 506 -22.53 4.26 -13.55
CA SER A 506 -21.91 5.54 -13.95
C SER A 506 -22.45 6.11 -15.26
N GLY A 507 -23.27 5.36 -15.99
CA GLY A 507 -23.67 5.74 -17.34
C GLY A 507 -22.50 5.77 -18.36
N ILE A 508 -21.33 5.28 -17.97
CA ILE A 508 -20.11 5.19 -18.81
C ILE A 508 -19.95 3.73 -19.20
N THR A 509 -20.07 3.40 -20.48
CA THR A 509 -19.90 2.02 -20.95
C THR A 509 -18.41 1.64 -20.98
N ALA A 510 -18.10 0.38 -20.65
CA ALA A 510 -16.75 -0.15 -20.69
C ALA A 510 -16.04 -0.02 -22.07
N ALA A 511 -16.80 0.27 -23.14
CA ALA A 511 -16.28 0.49 -24.50
C ALA A 511 -15.65 1.89 -24.70
N GLU A 512 -15.93 2.86 -23.81
CA GLU A 512 -15.42 4.23 -23.93
C GLU A 512 -14.20 4.49 -23.03
N ALA A 513 -13.84 3.52 -22.18
CA ALA A 513 -12.68 3.58 -21.26
C ALA A 513 -11.39 2.95 -21.85
N ALA A 514 -11.41 2.41 -23.09
CA ALA A 514 -10.29 1.71 -23.73
C ALA A 514 -9.49 2.61 -24.69
#